data_f9ecea73dade68af2a7843eb606683b4
#
_entry.id   f9ecea73dade68af2a7843eb606683b4
#
_cell.length_a   1.000
_cell.length_b   1.000
_cell.length_c   1.000
_cell.angle_alpha   90.00
_cell.angle_beta   90.00
_cell.angle_gamma   90.00
#
_symmetry.space_group_name_H-M   'P 1'
#
loop_
_entity.id
_entity.type
_entity.pdbx_description
1 polymer ?
#
loop_
_entity_poly.entity_id
_entity_poly.type
_entity_poly.pdbx_seq_one_letter_code
_entity_poly.pdbx_strand_id
1 'polypeptide(L)'
;MTKREKVCARIGDQISAHRQTHGRNSISRIYISKPLYRLLSGINWDDIPKERRPSLFNIEIKAFDSDKMEYSFAGDIYEAKEV
;
A
#
# COMPACT_ATOMS: atom_id res chain seq x y z
N MET A 1 -15.10 -12.69 -1.86
CA MET A 1 -13.85 -11.89 -1.68
C MET A 1 -14.16 -10.68 -0.80
N THR A 2 -13.39 -10.47 0.25
CA THR A 2 -13.56 -9.31 1.14
C THR A 2 -13.03 -8.04 0.49
N LYS A 3 -13.43 -6.89 1.03
CA LYS A 3 -12.91 -5.59 0.59
C LYS A 3 -11.39 -5.53 0.69
N ARG A 4 -10.84 -6.04 1.80
CA ARG A 4 -9.39 -6.12 2.01
C ARG A 4 -8.69 -6.91 0.89
N GLU A 5 -9.25 -8.06 0.53
CA GLU A 5 -8.68 -8.89 -0.53
C GLU A 5 -8.75 -8.22 -1.89
N LYS A 6 -9.87 -7.56 -2.20
CA LYS A 6 -10.04 -6.83 -3.46
C LYS A 6 -9.04 -5.68 -3.59
N VAL A 7 -8.88 -4.90 -2.53
CA VAL A 7 -7.94 -3.77 -2.52
C VAL A 7 -6.51 -4.30 -2.64
N CYS A 8 -6.17 -5.32 -1.89
CA CYS A 8 -4.83 -5.92 -1.94
C CYS A 8 -4.50 -6.44 -3.33
N ALA A 9 -5.43 -7.14 -3.97
CA ALA A 9 -5.26 -7.65 -5.32
C ALA A 9 -5.05 -6.52 -6.33
N ARG A 10 -5.80 -5.43 -6.19
CA ARG A 10 -5.67 -4.27 -7.07
C ARG A 10 -4.30 -3.61 -6.95
N ILE A 11 -3.84 -3.43 -5.72
CA ILE A 11 -2.51 -2.87 -5.47
C ILE A 11 -1.44 -3.78 -6.10
N GLY A 12 -1.56 -5.09 -5.90
CA GLY A 12 -0.65 -6.07 -6.48
C GLY A 12 -0.60 -6.01 -7.99
N ASP A 13 -1.76 -5.90 -8.64
CA ASP A 13 -1.84 -5.81 -10.11
C ASP A 13 -1.17 -4.54 -10.62
N GLN A 14 -1.38 -3.41 -9.94
CA GLN A 14 -0.77 -2.15 -10.35
C GLN A 14 0.75 -2.17 -10.15
N ILE A 15 1.23 -2.75 -9.06
CA ILE A 15 2.66 -2.91 -8.81
C ILE A 15 3.29 -3.80 -9.88
N SER A 16 2.64 -4.91 -10.19
CA SER A 16 3.13 -5.84 -11.21
C SER A 16 3.22 -5.18 -12.58
N ALA A 17 2.19 -4.44 -12.98
CA ALA A 17 2.17 -3.72 -14.24
C ALA A 17 3.29 -2.67 -14.30
N HIS A 18 3.51 -1.94 -13.22
CA HIS A 18 4.57 -0.94 -13.15
C HIS A 18 5.95 -1.59 -13.29
N ARG A 19 6.17 -2.71 -12.60
CA ARG A 19 7.44 -3.43 -12.67
C ARG A 19 7.72 -4.00 -14.06
N GLN A 20 6.69 -4.44 -14.76
CA GLN A 20 6.84 -4.93 -16.13
C GLN A 20 7.26 -3.83 -17.09
N THR A 21 6.79 -2.61 -16.86
CA THR A 21 7.10 -1.47 -17.72
C THR A 21 8.42 -0.80 -17.37
N HIS A 22 8.74 -0.69 -16.07
CA HIS A 22 9.87 0.12 -15.59
C HIS A 22 10.99 -0.69 -14.94
N GLY A 23 10.81 -2.01 -14.79
CA GLY A 23 11.81 -2.88 -14.22
C GLY A 23 11.48 -3.36 -12.81
N ARG A 24 12.16 -4.45 -12.42
CA ARG A 24 11.86 -5.18 -11.19
C ARG A 24 12.06 -4.34 -9.92
N ASN A 25 13.06 -3.46 -9.92
CA ASN A 25 13.42 -2.65 -8.75
C ASN A 25 12.97 -1.20 -8.89
N SER A 26 11.98 -0.94 -9.73
CA SER A 26 11.50 0.42 -9.99
C SER A 26 10.72 1.03 -8.84
N ILE A 27 10.18 0.21 -7.94
CA ILE A 27 9.43 0.68 -6.77
C ILE A 27 10.24 0.39 -5.51
N SER A 28 10.71 1.44 -4.84
CA SER A 28 11.50 1.30 -3.62
C SER A 28 10.64 1.41 -2.36
N ARG A 29 9.47 2.03 -2.46
CA ARG A 29 8.62 2.29 -1.30
C ARG A 29 7.18 2.48 -1.74
N ILE A 30 6.25 2.03 -0.89
CA ILE A 30 4.82 2.26 -1.07
C ILE A 30 4.37 3.18 0.06
N TYR A 31 3.67 4.26 -0.29
CA TYR A 31 3.06 5.15 0.69
C TYR A 31 1.59 4.79 0.80
N ILE A 32 1.14 4.50 2.01
CA ILE A 32 -0.24 4.06 2.27
C ILE A 32 -0.81 4.96 3.35
N SER A 33 -2.06 5.42 3.17
CA SER A 33 -2.74 6.18 4.22
C SER A 33 -2.98 5.29 5.43
N LYS A 34 -2.99 5.88 6.63
CA LYS A 34 -3.21 5.12 7.87
C LYS A 34 -4.53 4.36 7.87
N PRO A 35 -5.67 4.92 7.41
CA PRO A 35 -6.90 4.14 7.31
C PRO A 35 -6.78 2.93 6.39
N LEU A 36 -6.10 3.07 5.26
CA LEU A 36 -5.89 1.95 4.35
C LEU A 36 -4.98 0.89 4.96
N TYR A 37 -3.93 1.31 5.65
CA TYR A 37 -3.04 0.37 6.33
C TYR A 37 -3.82 -0.46 7.35
N ARG A 38 -4.71 0.17 8.12
CA ARG A 38 -5.56 -0.53 9.07
C ARG A 38 -6.48 -1.54 8.39
N LEU A 39 -7.05 -1.19 7.24
CA LEU A 39 -7.87 -2.11 6.47
C LEU A 39 -7.07 -3.35 6.04
N LEU A 40 -5.86 -3.13 5.54
CA LEU A 40 -5.05 -4.22 4.98
C LEU A 40 -4.40 -5.10 6.05
N SER A 41 -3.98 -4.52 7.16
CA SER A 41 -3.24 -5.26 8.20
C SER A 41 -4.07 -5.60 9.44
N GLY A 42 -5.15 -4.86 9.68
CA GLY A 42 -5.92 -4.98 10.91
C GLY A 42 -5.28 -4.27 12.10
N ILE A 43 -4.18 -3.57 11.91
CA ILE A 43 -3.40 -2.92 12.97
C ILE A 43 -3.28 -1.44 12.65
N ASN A 44 -3.39 -0.58 13.68
CA ASN A 44 -3.12 0.84 13.51
C ASN A 44 -1.64 1.08 13.31
N TRP A 45 -1.31 1.92 12.33
CA TRP A 45 0.09 2.26 12.07
C TRP A 45 0.82 2.78 13.31
N ASP A 46 0.14 3.60 14.12
CA ASP A 46 0.73 4.22 15.30
C ASP A 46 1.03 3.21 16.43
N ASP A 47 0.45 2.01 16.36
CA ASP A 47 0.67 0.95 17.34
C ASP A 47 1.85 0.04 16.97
N ILE A 48 2.49 0.26 15.85
CA ILE A 48 3.62 -0.54 15.39
C ILE A 48 4.90 -0.04 16.07
N PRO A 49 5.74 -0.92 16.63
CA PRO A 49 7.04 -0.53 17.15
C PRO A 49 7.91 0.13 16.07
N LYS A 50 8.69 1.13 16.46
CA LYS A 50 9.51 1.90 15.50
C LYS A 50 10.53 1.05 14.77
N GLU A 51 11.01 -0.03 15.37
CA GLU A 51 11.98 -0.92 14.75
C GLU A 51 11.35 -1.86 13.73
N ARG A 52 10.04 -1.98 13.71
CA ARG A 52 9.36 -2.79 12.71
C ARG A 52 9.25 -2.01 11.41
N ARG A 53 9.55 -2.70 10.31
CA ARG A 53 9.44 -2.14 8.97
C ARG A 53 8.45 -2.99 8.16
N PRO A 54 7.15 -2.69 8.25
CA PRO A 54 6.18 -3.46 7.48
C PRO A 54 6.44 -3.35 5.99
N SER A 55 6.08 -4.41 5.28
CA SER A 55 6.24 -4.46 3.84
C SER A 55 4.99 -5.05 3.19
N LEU A 56 4.80 -4.74 1.92
CA LEU A 56 3.74 -5.31 1.10
C LEU A 56 4.38 -5.69 -0.23
N PHE A 57 4.20 -6.94 -0.64
CA PHE A 57 4.85 -7.47 -1.85
C PHE A 57 6.38 -7.25 -1.84
N ASN A 58 6.99 -7.42 -0.66
CA ASN A 58 8.43 -7.21 -0.42
C ASN A 58 8.91 -5.77 -0.65
N ILE A 59 8.00 -4.81 -0.57
CA ILE A 59 8.32 -3.39 -0.70
C ILE A 59 8.01 -2.70 0.61
N GLU A 60 8.94 -1.90 1.11
CA GLU A 60 8.77 -1.17 2.38
C GLU A 60 7.56 -0.24 2.31
N ILE A 61 6.78 -0.23 3.39
CA ILE A 61 5.62 0.64 3.52
C ILE A 61 5.95 1.83 4.41
N LYS A 62 5.48 3.01 4.01
CA LYS A 62 5.42 4.19 4.86
C LYS A 62 3.97 4.68 4.91
N ALA A 63 3.46 4.93 6.10
CA ALA A 63 2.11 5.45 6.24
C ALA A 63 2.11 6.98 6.33
N PHE A 64 1.04 7.59 5.85
CA PHE A 64 0.85 9.03 5.95
C PHE A 64 -0.55 9.34 6.48
N ASP A 65 -0.69 10.54 7.04
CA ASP A 65 -1.97 10.99 7.58
C ASP A 65 -2.91 11.37 6.45
N SER A 66 -4.10 10.79 6.47
CA SER A 66 -5.18 11.11 5.55
C SER A 66 -6.47 10.55 6.12
N ASP A 67 -7.59 11.18 5.84
CA ASP A 67 -8.90 10.64 6.18
C ASP A 67 -9.47 9.77 5.07
N LYS A 68 -8.77 9.65 3.95
CA LYS A 68 -9.14 8.79 2.83
C LYS A 68 -8.27 7.55 2.78
N MET A 69 -8.78 6.49 2.16
CA MET A 69 -8.00 5.29 1.88
C MET A 69 -7.27 5.47 0.56
N GLU A 70 -6.01 5.84 0.65
CA GLU A 70 -5.17 6.16 -0.50
C GLU A 70 -3.83 5.44 -0.41
N TYR A 71 -3.21 5.22 -1.56
CA TYR A 71 -1.84 4.72 -1.62
C TYR A 71 -1.12 5.34 -2.81
N SER A 72 0.20 5.36 -2.73
CA SER A 72 1.02 5.96 -3.77
C SER A 72 2.32 5.17 -3.93
N PHE A 73 2.74 5.03 -5.16
CA PHE A 73 4.08 4.58 -5.52
C PHE A 73 4.42 5.24 -6.85
N ALA A 74 5.68 5.47 -7.11
CA ALA A 74 6.13 6.08 -8.37
C ALA A 74 5.49 7.45 -8.67
N GLY A 75 5.06 8.17 -7.64
CA GLY A 75 4.57 9.55 -7.78
C GLY A 75 3.09 9.73 -8.01
N ASP A 76 2.35 8.67 -8.35
CA ASP A 76 0.91 8.76 -8.57
C ASP A 76 0.15 8.38 -7.31
N ILE A 77 -0.97 9.06 -7.05
CA ILE A 77 -1.83 8.77 -5.90
C ILE A 77 -3.09 8.04 -6.40
N TYR A 78 -3.37 6.91 -5.78
CA TYR A 78 -4.53 6.09 -6.11
C TYR A 78 -5.48 6.03 -4.92
N GLU A 79 -6.77 6.16 -5.17
CA GLU A 79 -7.78 5.95 -4.13
C GLU A 79 -8.19 4.48 -4.11
N ALA A 80 -8.25 3.90 -2.91
CA ALA A 80 -8.76 2.56 -2.71
C ALA A 80 -10.28 2.61 -2.56
N LYS A 81 -10.98 2.95 -3.63
CA LYS A 81 -12.44 3.00 -3.62
C LYS A 81 -13.01 1.60 -3.48
N GLU A 82 -14.23 1.53 -2.95
CA GLU A 82 -14.95 0.26 -2.89
C GLU A 82 -15.17 -0.29 -4.28
N VAL A 83 -14.79 -1.52 -4.42
CA VAL A 83 -14.91 -2.25 -5.67
C VAL A 83 -16.07 -3.20 -5.57
#